data_e8138cb74200c90581b6d5c121fe84cb
#
_entry.id   e8138cb74200c90581b6d5c121fe84cb
#
_cell.length_a   1.000
_cell.length_b   1.000
_cell.length_c   1.000
_cell.angle_alpha   90.00
_cell.angle_beta   90.00
_cell.angle_gamma   90.00
#
_symmetry.space_group_name_H-M   'P 1'
#
loop_
_entity.id
_entity.type
_entity.pdbx_description
1 polymer ?
#
loop_
_entity_poly.entity_id
_entity_poly.type
_entity_poly.pdbx_seq_one_letter_code
_entity_poly.pdbx_strand_id
1 'polypeptide(L)'
;MDPATHQAPANDPKDRLAVALDFPDARRALALVDSLGDTCRWFKVGMELFYAAGNSLVQNLRDRGFDVFLDLKLHDIPNTVAGAVRSATQAGASLLTIHAGGGPAMLAAAAEAAAAPGSPRLLAVTVLTSMDANELISVGVTATPAEQVLRLAKLAKAAGIDGMVCSAEEVGLLRAEIGAQAMLVVPGIRPAGGATEDQKRVATPTTAIAQGASMLVVGRPITRAADPAATAQAILNEIAQATANAESDRLKKIVQKAGVLFISEK
;
A
#
# COMPACT_ATOMS: atom_id res chain seq x y z
N MET A 1 0.46 23.75 -13.94
CA MET A 1 0.09 22.84 -12.83
C MET A 1 1.38 22.22 -12.33
N ASP A 2 1.71 22.47 -11.07
CA ASP A 2 2.95 21.97 -10.46
C ASP A 2 2.97 20.45 -10.44
N PRO A 3 4.11 19.80 -10.76
CA PRO A 3 4.25 18.36 -10.63
C PRO A 3 4.10 18.02 -9.17
N ALA A 4 3.09 17.20 -8.83
CA ALA A 4 2.86 16.73 -7.48
C ALA A 4 4.14 16.04 -6.97
N THR A 5 4.89 16.75 -6.14
CA THR A 5 5.95 16.18 -5.33
C THR A 5 5.32 15.08 -4.48
N HIS A 6 5.75 13.85 -4.67
CA HIS A 6 5.41 12.74 -3.78
C HIS A 6 5.99 13.01 -2.40
N GLN A 7 5.33 13.89 -1.65
CA GLN A 7 5.66 14.12 -0.24
C GLN A 7 5.39 12.84 0.56
N ALA A 8 6.19 12.64 1.61
CA ALA A 8 5.92 11.65 2.65
C ALA A 8 4.45 11.75 3.10
N PRO A 9 3.80 10.64 3.52
CA PRO A 9 2.37 10.63 3.80
C PRO A 9 2.00 11.80 4.68
N ALA A 10 1.13 12.67 4.16
CA ALA A 10 0.56 13.76 4.92
C ALA A 10 -0.11 13.18 6.17
N ASN A 11 -0.18 13.97 7.25
CA ASN A 11 -0.84 13.56 8.51
C ASN A 11 -2.37 13.42 8.36
N ASP A 12 -2.92 13.61 7.15
CA ASP A 12 -4.33 13.39 6.87
C ASP A 12 -4.63 11.88 6.84
N PRO A 13 -5.49 11.36 7.73
CA PRO A 13 -5.89 9.94 7.74
C PRO A 13 -6.42 9.44 6.40
N LYS A 14 -7.02 10.33 5.58
CA LYS A 14 -7.55 9.99 4.25
C LYS A 14 -6.44 9.58 3.27
N ASP A 15 -5.19 10.04 3.48
CA ASP A 15 -4.04 9.63 2.68
C ASP A 15 -3.49 8.26 3.09
N ARG A 16 -4.02 7.70 4.18
CA ARG A 16 -3.56 6.44 4.76
C ARG A 16 -4.58 5.29 4.63
N LEU A 17 -5.70 5.53 3.94
CA LEU A 17 -6.76 4.54 3.68
C LEU A 17 -7.03 4.44 2.19
N ALA A 18 -6.79 3.27 1.59
CA ALA A 18 -7.23 2.92 0.25
C ALA A 18 -8.38 1.92 0.31
N VAL A 19 -9.53 2.27 -0.24
CA VAL A 19 -10.70 1.37 -0.33
C VAL A 19 -10.55 0.46 -1.54
N ALA A 20 -10.54 -0.85 -1.34
CA ALA A 20 -10.44 -1.83 -2.42
C ALA A 20 -11.78 -2.00 -3.12
N LEU A 21 -11.85 -1.63 -4.41
CA LEU A 21 -13.01 -1.80 -5.26
C LEU A 21 -13.00 -3.20 -5.91
N ASP A 22 -13.14 -4.24 -5.08
CA ASP A 22 -13.14 -5.63 -5.55
C ASP A 22 -14.58 -6.00 -6.01
N PHE A 23 -14.95 -5.53 -7.22
CA PHE A 23 -16.25 -5.71 -7.86
C PHE A 23 -16.10 -6.25 -9.27
N PRO A 24 -17.06 -7.05 -9.76
CA PRO A 24 -17.02 -7.62 -11.11
C PRO A 24 -17.35 -6.61 -12.22
N ASP A 25 -17.86 -5.41 -11.88
CA ASP A 25 -18.25 -4.40 -12.86
C ASP A 25 -18.10 -2.96 -12.31
N ALA A 26 -17.93 -2.01 -13.24
CA ALA A 26 -17.73 -0.60 -12.93
C ALA A 26 -18.96 0.05 -12.26
N ARG A 27 -20.18 -0.37 -12.60
CA ARG A 27 -21.40 0.23 -12.06
C ARG A 27 -21.49 0.05 -10.55
N ARG A 28 -21.21 -1.18 -10.06
CA ARG A 28 -21.19 -1.46 -8.61
C ARG A 28 -20.05 -0.74 -7.90
N ALA A 29 -18.88 -0.70 -8.52
CA ALA A 29 -17.73 0.02 -7.98
C ALA A 29 -18.03 1.51 -7.84
N LEU A 30 -18.56 2.16 -8.87
CA LEU A 30 -18.91 3.59 -8.84
C LEU A 30 -20.06 3.89 -7.87
N ALA A 31 -21.06 3.00 -7.73
CA ALA A 31 -22.12 3.16 -6.73
C ALA A 31 -21.54 3.19 -5.29
N LEU A 32 -20.54 2.36 -4.99
CA LEU A 32 -19.84 2.43 -3.70
C LEU A 32 -19.07 3.75 -3.57
N VAL A 33 -18.34 4.16 -4.60
CA VAL A 33 -17.61 5.46 -4.59
C VAL A 33 -18.57 6.60 -4.31
N ASP A 34 -19.75 6.61 -4.94
CA ASP A 34 -20.79 7.62 -4.71
C ASP A 34 -21.29 7.61 -3.26
N SER A 35 -21.47 6.42 -2.67
CA SER A 35 -21.92 6.29 -1.27
C SER A 35 -20.86 6.72 -0.25
N LEU A 36 -19.59 6.63 -0.58
CA LEU A 36 -18.47 7.07 0.26
C LEU A 36 -18.27 8.59 0.18
N GLY A 37 -18.63 9.23 -0.94
CA GLY A 37 -18.46 10.66 -1.16
C GLY A 37 -17.05 11.14 -0.82
N ASP A 38 -16.95 12.24 -0.10
CA ASP A 38 -15.67 12.85 0.31
C ASP A 38 -14.99 12.17 1.51
N THR A 39 -15.57 11.08 2.03
CA THR A 39 -15.00 10.36 3.19
C THR A 39 -13.65 9.75 2.83
N CYS A 40 -13.50 9.20 1.62
CA CYS A 40 -12.29 8.55 1.16
C CYS A 40 -11.66 9.29 -0.01
N ARG A 41 -10.33 9.30 -0.07
CA ARG A 41 -9.54 9.90 -1.17
C ARG A 41 -9.00 8.84 -2.12
N TRP A 42 -8.61 7.68 -1.61
CA TRP A 42 -7.90 6.64 -2.36
C TRP A 42 -8.78 5.45 -2.66
N PHE A 43 -8.81 5.05 -3.93
CA PHE A 43 -9.48 3.82 -4.37
C PHE A 43 -8.50 2.87 -5.04
N LYS A 44 -8.49 1.61 -4.58
CA LYS A 44 -7.69 0.55 -5.21
C LYS A 44 -8.54 -0.17 -6.26
N VAL A 45 -8.09 -0.13 -7.50
CA VAL A 45 -8.62 -0.91 -8.62
C VAL A 45 -7.76 -2.15 -8.79
N GLY A 46 -8.31 -3.32 -8.44
CA GLY A 46 -7.66 -4.61 -8.60
C GLY A 46 -7.89 -5.23 -9.98
N MET A 47 -7.28 -6.40 -10.21
CA MET A 47 -7.29 -7.08 -11.51
C MET A 47 -8.71 -7.36 -12.02
N GLU A 48 -9.60 -7.91 -11.19
CA GLU A 48 -10.98 -8.24 -11.60
C GLU A 48 -11.69 -7.02 -12.21
N LEU A 49 -11.72 -5.93 -11.47
CA LEU A 49 -12.39 -4.71 -11.90
C LEU A 49 -11.68 -4.04 -13.08
N PHE A 50 -10.34 -4.06 -13.10
CA PHE A 50 -9.57 -3.50 -14.20
C PHE A 50 -9.79 -4.26 -15.52
N TYR A 51 -9.81 -5.59 -15.50
CA TYR A 51 -10.11 -6.39 -16.70
C TYR A 51 -11.55 -6.23 -17.18
N ALA A 52 -12.48 -5.93 -16.26
CA ALA A 52 -13.88 -5.69 -16.63
C ALA A 52 -14.13 -4.27 -17.17
N ALA A 53 -13.37 -3.25 -16.72
CA ALA A 53 -13.68 -1.84 -16.97
C ALA A 53 -12.56 -1.05 -17.65
N GLY A 54 -11.31 -1.53 -17.61
CA GLY A 54 -10.16 -0.92 -18.27
C GLY A 54 -9.76 0.46 -17.75
N ASN A 55 -8.94 1.16 -18.55
CA ASN A 55 -8.41 2.48 -18.22
C ASN A 55 -9.49 3.56 -18.05
N SER A 56 -10.65 3.41 -18.69
CA SER A 56 -11.74 4.38 -18.59
C SER A 56 -12.27 4.55 -17.15
N LEU A 57 -12.26 3.48 -16.36
CA LEU A 57 -12.62 3.57 -14.94
C LEU A 57 -11.56 4.35 -14.14
N VAL A 58 -10.28 4.10 -14.42
CA VAL A 58 -9.18 4.83 -13.75
C VAL A 58 -9.29 6.34 -14.05
N GLN A 59 -9.47 6.70 -15.32
CA GLN A 59 -9.68 8.09 -15.74
C GLN A 59 -10.91 8.71 -15.08
N ASN A 60 -12.06 8.00 -15.06
CA ASN A 60 -13.27 8.49 -14.40
C ASN A 60 -13.05 8.83 -12.91
N LEU A 61 -12.36 7.97 -12.17
CA LEU A 61 -12.02 8.22 -10.76
C LEU A 61 -11.08 9.43 -10.62
N ARG A 62 -10.08 9.56 -11.50
CA ARG A 62 -9.17 10.72 -11.52
C ARG A 62 -9.88 12.03 -11.86
N ASP A 63 -10.76 12.04 -12.85
CA ASP A 63 -11.55 13.22 -13.24
C ASP A 63 -12.47 13.69 -12.11
N ARG A 64 -12.89 12.78 -11.23
CA ARG A 64 -13.66 13.06 -10.02
C ARG A 64 -12.80 13.53 -8.84
N GLY A 65 -11.46 13.64 -9.02
CA GLY A 65 -10.52 14.13 -8.01
C GLY A 65 -10.01 13.07 -7.04
N PHE A 66 -10.29 11.78 -7.26
CA PHE A 66 -9.80 10.69 -6.42
C PHE A 66 -8.41 10.23 -6.84
N ASP A 67 -7.64 9.73 -5.89
CA ASP A 67 -6.39 9.05 -6.15
C ASP A 67 -6.61 7.56 -6.41
N VAL A 68 -5.93 7.04 -7.45
CA VAL A 68 -6.12 5.66 -7.89
C VAL A 68 -4.87 4.82 -7.61
N PHE A 69 -5.05 3.80 -6.80
CA PHE A 69 -4.09 2.73 -6.59
C PHE A 69 -4.42 1.57 -7.56
N LEU A 70 -3.65 1.46 -8.64
CA LEU A 70 -3.83 0.41 -9.64
C LEU A 70 -3.06 -0.84 -9.22
N ASP A 71 -3.80 -1.86 -8.74
CA ASP A 71 -3.23 -3.07 -8.14
C ASP A 71 -3.24 -4.24 -9.11
N LEU A 72 -2.35 -4.20 -10.12
CA LEU A 72 -2.25 -5.19 -11.21
C LEU A 72 -1.14 -6.22 -11.01
N LYS A 73 -0.25 -5.99 -10.06
CA LYS A 73 0.86 -6.90 -9.72
C LYS A 73 1.66 -7.32 -10.97
N LEU A 74 2.09 -6.33 -11.77
CA LEU A 74 2.78 -6.57 -13.05
C LEU A 74 3.99 -7.50 -12.84
N HIS A 75 4.06 -8.56 -13.64
CA HIS A 75 5.12 -9.55 -13.57
C HIS A 75 5.30 -10.19 -14.96
N ASP A 76 6.26 -9.66 -15.72
CA ASP A 76 6.55 -10.09 -17.10
C ASP A 76 8.00 -9.70 -17.44
N ILE A 77 8.44 -9.95 -18.68
CA ILE A 77 9.75 -9.49 -19.16
C ILE A 77 9.88 -7.96 -19.06
N PRO A 78 11.10 -7.41 -18.91
CA PRO A 78 11.34 -6.00 -18.60
C PRO A 78 10.62 -5.02 -19.54
N ASN A 79 10.68 -5.25 -20.87
CA ASN A 79 10.06 -4.35 -21.84
C ASN A 79 8.52 -4.30 -21.73
N THR A 80 7.89 -5.44 -21.46
CA THR A 80 6.43 -5.53 -21.26
C THR A 80 6.00 -4.75 -20.02
N VAL A 81 6.73 -4.93 -18.89
CA VAL A 81 6.43 -4.20 -17.65
C VAL A 81 6.64 -2.71 -17.81
N ALA A 82 7.73 -2.27 -18.46
CA ALA A 82 7.95 -0.85 -18.75
C ALA A 82 6.81 -0.25 -19.63
N GLY A 83 6.32 -1.01 -20.62
CA GLY A 83 5.15 -0.63 -21.44
C GLY A 83 3.88 -0.48 -20.60
N ALA A 84 3.63 -1.42 -19.68
CA ALA A 84 2.49 -1.37 -18.77
C ALA A 84 2.55 -0.20 -17.79
N VAL A 85 3.74 0.14 -17.26
CA VAL A 85 3.96 1.35 -16.44
C VAL A 85 3.59 2.61 -17.20
N ARG A 86 4.06 2.77 -18.46
CA ARG A 86 3.69 3.91 -19.30
C ARG A 86 2.17 3.99 -19.56
N SER A 87 1.51 2.86 -19.78
CA SER A 87 0.05 2.80 -19.94
C SER A 87 -0.69 3.22 -18.67
N ALA A 88 -0.22 2.78 -17.50
CA ALA A 88 -0.76 3.19 -16.21
C ALA A 88 -0.57 4.68 -15.94
N THR A 89 0.57 5.25 -16.38
CA THR A 89 0.81 6.70 -16.34
C THR A 89 -0.22 7.46 -17.18
N GLN A 90 -0.47 7.03 -18.41
CA GLN A 90 -1.47 7.66 -19.30
C GLN A 90 -2.89 7.54 -18.74
N ALA A 91 -3.21 6.46 -18.04
CA ALA A 91 -4.49 6.31 -17.36
C ALA A 91 -4.64 7.19 -16.12
N GLY A 92 -3.55 7.80 -15.62
CA GLY A 92 -3.56 8.67 -14.44
C GLY A 92 -3.46 7.93 -13.10
N ALA A 93 -2.97 6.69 -13.06
CA ALA A 93 -2.75 5.98 -11.81
C ALA A 93 -1.77 6.73 -10.90
N SER A 94 -2.07 6.82 -9.60
CA SER A 94 -1.21 7.45 -8.58
C SER A 94 -0.24 6.44 -7.95
N LEU A 95 -0.68 5.18 -7.77
CA LEU A 95 0.13 4.04 -7.31
C LEU A 95 -0.06 2.86 -8.27
N LEU A 96 1.00 2.06 -8.45
CA LEU A 96 0.98 0.85 -9.30
C LEU A 96 1.78 -0.27 -8.66
N THR A 97 1.22 -1.48 -8.58
CA THR A 97 1.94 -2.65 -8.09
C THR A 97 2.70 -3.38 -9.18
N ILE A 98 3.93 -3.79 -8.84
CA ILE A 98 4.76 -4.73 -9.61
C ILE A 98 5.27 -5.83 -8.69
N HIS A 99 5.53 -7.02 -9.20
CA HIS A 99 6.14 -8.09 -8.38
C HIS A 99 7.65 -7.90 -8.23
N ALA A 100 8.15 -7.87 -6.99
CA ALA A 100 9.60 -7.86 -6.73
C ALA A 100 10.30 -9.14 -7.22
N GLY A 101 9.56 -10.26 -7.32
CA GLY A 101 10.04 -11.53 -7.85
C GLY A 101 10.39 -11.52 -9.34
N GLY A 102 10.05 -10.47 -10.09
CA GLY A 102 10.43 -10.32 -11.49
C GLY A 102 11.94 -10.09 -11.74
N GLY A 103 12.71 -9.89 -10.67
CA GLY A 103 14.15 -9.76 -10.71
C GLY A 103 14.66 -8.35 -11.06
N PRO A 104 16.00 -8.14 -10.93
CA PRO A 104 16.60 -6.82 -11.05
C PRO A 104 16.34 -6.11 -12.37
N ALA A 105 16.39 -6.82 -13.50
CA ALA A 105 16.20 -6.23 -14.82
C ALA A 105 14.78 -5.71 -15.03
N MET A 106 13.76 -6.48 -14.58
CA MET A 106 12.36 -6.05 -14.67
C MET A 106 12.09 -4.85 -13.74
N LEU A 107 12.63 -4.88 -12.51
CA LEU A 107 12.48 -3.79 -11.55
C LEU A 107 13.13 -2.51 -12.06
N ALA A 108 14.34 -2.60 -12.64
CA ALA A 108 15.04 -1.44 -13.21
C ALA A 108 14.26 -0.83 -14.39
N ALA A 109 13.76 -1.65 -15.31
CA ALA A 109 12.96 -1.18 -16.44
C ALA A 109 11.64 -0.53 -15.99
N ALA A 110 11.00 -1.06 -14.94
CA ALA A 110 9.81 -0.46 -14.35
C ALA A 110 10.13 0.90 -13.70
N ALA A 111 11.22 0.99 -12.92
CA ALA A 111 11.64 2.22 -12.26
C ALA A 111 12.00 3.31 -13.27
N GLU A 112 12.73 2.97 -14.34
CA GLU A 112 13.04 3.89 -15.44
C GLU A 112 11.77 4.43 -16.11
N ALA A 113 10.81 3.54 -16.42
CA ALA A 113 9.54 3.95 -17.01
C ALA A 113 8.69 4.84 -16.08
N ALA A 114 8.83 4.66 -14.75
CA ALA A 114 8.14 5.46 -13.75
C ALA A 114 8.85 6.78 -13.39
N ALA A 115 10.02 7.07 -13.97
CA ALA A 115 10.73 8.33 -13.74
C ALA A 115 10.12 9.54 -14.48
N ALA A 116 9.23 9.31 -15.44
CA ALA A 116 8.56 10.37 -16.17
C ALA A 116 7.58 11.16 -15.26
N PRO A 117 7.42 12.48 -15.48
CA PRO A 117 6.45 13.28 -14.74
C PRO A 117 5.02 12.71 -14.85
N GLY A 118 4.29 12.69 -13.73
CA GLY A 118 2.93 12.17 -13.69
C GLY A 118 2.84 10.64 -13.64
N SER A 119 3.96 9.92 -13.59
CA SER A 119 3.97 8.48 -13.44
C SER A 119 3.54 8.06 -12.03
N PRO A 120 2.93 6.86 -11.89
CA PRO A 120 2.58 6.33 -10.58
C PRO A 120 3.82 6.00 -9.76
N ARG A 121 3.74 6.19 -8.44
CA ARG A 121 4.72 5.60 -7.54
C ARG A 121 4.58 4.07 -7.58
N LEU A 122 5.70 3.38 -7.76
CA LEU A 122 5.71 1.92 -7.82
C LEU A 122 5.68 1.32 -6.42
N LEU A 123 4.88 0.26 -6.27
CA LEU A 123 4.81 -0.57 -5.07
C LEU A 123 5.24 -1.99 -5.41
N ALA A 124 6.38 -2.41 -4.87
CA ALA A 124 6.88 -3.76 -5.06
C ALA A 124 6.12 -4.75 -4.15
N VAL A 125 5.43 -5.70 -4.75
CA VAL A 125 4.79 -6.81 -4.04
C VAL A 125 5.88 -7.79 -3.63
N THR A 126 5.96 -8.07 -2.34
CA THR A 126 6.93 -9.01 -1.76
C THR A 126 6.36 -10.43 -1.73
N VAL A 127 6.03 -10.96 -0.56
CA VAL A 127 5.31 -12.24 -0.41
C VAL A 127 3.83 -11.96 -0.26
N LEU A 128 3.00 -12.66 -1.04
CA LEU A 128 1.54 -12.52 -0.94
C LEU A 128 1.05 -12.90 0.46
N THR A 129 0.10 -12.16 1.00
CA THR A 129 -0.43 -12.39 2.36
C THR A 129 -1.18 -13.71 2.51
N SER A 130 -1.51 -14.37 1.40
CA SER A 130 -2.07 -15.73 1.36
C SER A 130 -1.00 -16.81 1.48
N MET A 131 0.28 -16.51 1.22
CA MET A 131 1.37 -17.49 1.25
C MET A 131 1.99 -17.63 2.64
N ASP A 132 2.16 -18.87 3.07
CA ASP A 132 2.93 -19.28 4.24
C ASP A 132 4.26 -19.96 3.82
N ALA A 133 5.01 -20.48 4.79
CA ALA A 133 6.29 -21.14 4.53
C ALA A 133 6.16 -22.38 3.62
N ASN A 134 5.08 -23.14 3.76
CA ASN A 134 4.88 -24.36 2.95
C ASN A 134 4.58 -24.00 1.49
N GLU A 135 3.81 -22.94 1.26
CA GLU A 135 3.52 -22.45 -0.09
C GLU A 135 4.77 -21.85 -0.76
N LEU A 136 5.64 -21.17 0.01
CA LEU A 136 6.95 -20.73 -0.50
C LEU A 136 7.83 -21.91 -0.90
N ILE A 137 7.89 -22.97 -0.10
CA ILE A 137 8.64 -24.19 -0.41
C ILE A 137 8.09 -24.83 -1.68
N SER A 138 6.77 -24.87 -1.89
CA SER A 138 6.15 -25.48 -3.06
C SER A 138 6.54 -24.80 -4.38
N VAL A 139 6.94 -23.54 -4.34
CA VAL A 139 7.45 -22.77 -5.48
C VAL A 139 8.98 -22.63 -5.48
N GLY A 140 9.68 -23.47 -4.70
CA GLY A 140 11.14 -23.56 -4.68
C GLY A 140 11.85 -22.52 -3.80
N VAL A 141 11.12 -21.79 -2.95
CA VAL A 141 11.69 -20.83 -2.00
C VAL A 141 11.81 -21.46 -0.62
N THR A 142 13.03 -21.76 -0.18
CA THR A 142 13.31 -22.40 1.12
C THR A 142 13.44 -21.41 2.29
N ALA A 143 13.50 -20.11 1.98
CA ALA A 143 13.54 -19.06 3.00
C ALA A 143 12.19 -18.92 3.72
N THR A 144 12.22 -18.48 4.97
CA THR A 144 11.00 -18.09 5.68
C THR A 144 10.31 -16.89 5.00
N PRO A 145 9.01 -16.67 5.20
CA PRO A 145 8.32 -15.51 4.65
C PRO A 145 9.02 -14.18 4.96
N ALA A 146 9.48 -13.98 6.20
CA ALA A 146 10.19 -12.77 6.61
C ALA A 146 11.53 -12.57 5.87
N GLU A 147 12.33 -13.61 5.73
CA GLU A 147 13.60 -13.57 4.98
C GLU A 147 13.36 -13.27 3.50
N GLN A 148 12.34 -13.90 2.91
CA GLN A 148 11.99 -13.68 1.51
C GLN A 148 11.46 -12.26 1.29
N VAL A 149 10.63 -11.73 2.18
CA VAL A 149 10.15 -10.34 2.14
C VAL A 149 11.33 -9.37 2.17
N LEU A 150 12.29 -9.55 3.09
CA LEU A 150 13.49 -8.72 3.15
C LEU A 150 14.33 -8.79 1.87
N ARG A 151 14.55 -9.99 1.34
CA ARG A 151 15.30 -10.18 0.09
C ARG A 151 14.64 -9.40 -1.06
N LEU A 152 13.34 -9.55 -1.23
CA LEU A 152 12.57 -8.89 -2.29
C LEU A 152 12.52 -7.37 -2.11
N ALA A 153 12.37 -6.89 -0.87
CA ALA A 153 12.38 -5.46 -0.56
C ALA A 153 13.75 -4.82 -0.86
N LYS A 154 14.85 -5.51 -0.53
CA LYS A 154 16.22 -5.05 -0.86
C LYS A 154 16.44 -4.99 -2.37
N LEU A 155 15.94 -5.97 -3.13
CA LEU A 155 16.00 -5.95 -4.61
C LEU A 155 15.24 -4.75 -5.19
N ALA A 156 14.02 -4.50 -4.72
CA ALA A 156 13.22 -3.37 -5.17
C ALA A 156 13.89 -2.03 -4.84
N LYS A 157 14.38 -1.88 -3.60
CA LYS A 157 15.12 -0.67 -3.17
C LYS A 157 16.37 -0.43 -4.00
N ALA A 158 17.13 -1.48 -4.31
CA ALA A 158 18.33 -1.37 -5.17
C ALA A 158 18.00 -0.90 -6.60
N ALA A 159 16.79 -1.19 -7.09
CA ALA A 159 16.27 -0.68 -8.37
C ALA A 159 15.65 0.72 -8.28
N GLY A 160 15.69 1.39 -7.12
CA GLY A 160 15.11 2.72 -6.92
C GLY A 160 13.62 2.72 -6.55
N ILE A 161 13.04 1.55 -6.24
CA ILE A 161 11.64 1.43 -5.83
C ILE A 161 11.56 1.41 -4.30
N ASP A 162 10.99 2.44 -3.71
CA ASP A 162 10.90 2.66 -2.27
C ASP A 162 9.52 2.32 -1.67
N GLY A 163 8.56 1.90 -2.51
CA GLY A 163 7.23 1.45 -2.11
C GLY A 163 7.14 -0.08 -2.06
N MET A 164 6.52 -0.62 -1.00
CA MET A 164 6.35 -2.07 -0.81
C MET A 164 4.92 -2.41 -0.41
N VAL A 165 4.42 -3.55 -0.89
CA VAL A 165 3.23 -4.20 -0.34
C VAL A 165 3.68 -5.36 0.55
N CYS A 166 3.27 -5.36 1.81
CA CYS A 166 3.67 -6.37 2.81
C CYS A 166 2.53 -6.62 3.81
N SER A 167 2.62 -7.68 4.60
CA SER A 167 1.71 -7.87 5.73
C SER A 167 2.07 -6.95 6.90
N ALA A 168 1.14 -6.77 7.84
CA ALA A 168 1.40 -5.99 9.05
C ALA A 168 2.58 -6.57 9.87
N GLU A 169 2.73 -7.89 9.88
CA GLU A 169 3.80 -8.58 10.62
C GLU A 169 5.21 -8.18 10.17
N GLU A 170 5.38 -7.82 8.91
CA GLU A 170 6.68 -7.47 8.31
C GLU A 170 6.98 -5.96 8.36
N VAL A 171 6.00 -5.12 8.71
CA VAL A 171 6.18 -3.65 8.69
C VAL A 171 7.36 -3.19 9.54
N GLY A 172 7.43 -3.65 10.80
CA GLY A 172 8.51 -3.27 11.71
C GLY A 172 9.89 -3.68 11.19
N LEU A 173 9.98 -4.91 10.65
CA LEU A 173 11.20 -5.44 10.04
C LEU A 173 11.63 -4.62 8.81
N LEU A 174 10.70 -4.31 7.93
CA LEU A 174 10.95 -3.49 6.73
C LEU A 174 11.34 -2.06 7.11
N ARG A 175 10.71 -1.45 8.12
CA ARG A 175 11.11 -0.12 8.60
C ARG A 175 12.56 -0.07 9.06
N ALA A 176 13.02 -1.12 9.77
CA ALA A 176 14.39 -1.20 10.23
C ALA A 176 15.40 -1.32 9.07
N GLU A 177 15.07 -2.09 8.02
CA GLU A 177 15.98 -2.44 6.95
C GLU A 177 15.97 -1.46 5.77
N ILE A 178 14.81 -0.99 5.34
CA ILE A 178 14.68 -0.13 4.16
C ILE A 178 14.47 1.35 4.51
N GLY A 179 14.25 1.67 5.80
CA GLY A 179 14.23 3.03 6.31
C GLY A 179 12.84 3.64 6.47
N ALA A 180 12.82 4.79 7.15
CA ALA A 180 11.58 5.47 7.56
C ALA A 180 10.78 6.07 6.39
N GLN A 181 11.43 6.39 5.26
CA GLN A 181 10.82 7.05 4.11
C GLN A 181 10.13 6.09 3.14
N ALA A 182 10.37 4.77 3.27
CA ALA A 182 9.74 3.79 2.42
C ALA A 182 8.20 3.82 2.59
N MET A 183 7.47 3.70 1.48
CA MET A 183 6.00 3.58 1.53
C MET A 183 5.61 2.13 1.75
N LEU A 184 5.12 1.80 2.95
CA LEU A 184 4.65 0.45 3.30
C LEU A 184 3.13 0.40 3.22
N VAL A 185 2.61 -0.34 2.25
CA VAL A 185 1.17 -0.52 2.00
C VAL A 185 0.75 -1.88 2.52
N VAL A 186 -0.24 -1.90 3.41
CA VAL A 186 -0.63 -3.10 4.16
C VAL A 186 -2.07 -3.48 3.85
N PRO A 187 -2.30 -4.58 3.10
CA PRO A 187 -3.61 -5.21 2.95
C PRO A 187 -3.94 -6.11 4.15
N GLY A 188 -5.11 -6.77 4.09
CA GLY A 188 -5.52 -7.71 5.14
C GLY A 188 -5.97 -7.03 6.43
N ILE A 189 -6.40 -5.78 6.33
CA ILE A 189 -6.86 -5.00 7.49
C ILE A 189 -8.30 -5.37 7.84
N ARG A 190 -8.53 -5.61 9.13
CA ARG A 190 -9.84 -5.89 9.72
C ARG A 190 -10.03 -5.06 10.99
N PRO A 191 -11.14 -4.33 11.14
CA PRO A 191 -11.51 -3.76 12.42
C PRO A 191 -11.59 -4.83 13.51
N ALA A 192 -11.44 -4.44 14.76
CA ALA A 192 -11.53 -5.38 15.89
C ALA A 192 -12.85 -6.18 15.86
N GLY A 193 -12.76 -7.52 15.97
CA GLY A 193 -13.91 -8.41 15.88
C GLY A 193 -14.39 -8.79 14.48
N GLY A 194 -13.72 -8.32 13.42
CA GLY A 194 -14.06 -8.67 12.03
C GLY A 194 -13.62 -10.08 11.64
N ALA A 195 -14.34 -10.72 10.69
CA ALA A 195 -13.99 -12.05 10.16
C ALA A 195 -12.68 -12.04 9.36
N THR A 196 -11.87 -13.08 9.51
CA THR A 196 -10.56 -13.23 8.83
C THR A 196 -10.68 -13.71 7.38
N GLU A 197 -11.69 -14.52 7.08
CA GLU A 197 -12.00 -15.10 5.76
C GLU A 197 -10.76 -15.74 5.06
N ASP A 198 -10.42 -15.31 3.83
CA ASP A 198 -9.32 -15.81 3.00
C ASP A 198 -7.93 -15.22 3.33
N GLN A 199 -7.85 -14.26 4.25
CA GLN A 199 -6.59 -13.64 4.67
C GLN A 199 -5.98 -14.43 5.83
N LYS A 200 -4.80 -15.02 5.63
CA LYS A 200 -4.07 -15.75 6.69
C LYS A 200 -3.38 -14.80 7.68
N ARG A 201 -2.99 -13.60 7.25
CA ARG A 201 -2.27 -12.59 8.03
C ARG A 201 -3.09 -11.30 8.07
N VAL A 202 -3.76 -11.06 9.19
CA VAL A 202 -4.66 -9.92 9.40
C VAL A 202 -4.19 -9.04 10.56
N ALA A 203 -4.51 -7.75 10.50
CA ALA A 203 -4.22 -6.79 11.56
C ALA A 203 -5.36 -5.76 11.68
N THR A 204 -5.45 -5.11 12.85
CA THR A 204 -6.32 -3.95 13.00
C THR A 204 -5.68 -2.70 12.41
N PRO A 205 -6.46 -1.65 12.05
CA PRO A 205 -5.91 -0.37 11.64
C PRO A 205 -4.90 0.17 12.66
N THR A 206 -5.25 0.16 13.93
CA THR A 206 -4.40 0.61 15.04
C THR A 206 -3.06 -0.12 15.07
N THR A 207 -3.07 -1.46 15.01
CA THR A 207 -1.84 -2.26 15.07
C THR A 207 -0.93 -1.98 13.87
N ALA A 208 -1.48 -1.98 12.66
CA ALA A 208 -0.69 -1.76 11.45
C ALA A 208 -0.05 -0.36 11.42
N ILE A 209 -0.79 0.68 11.81
CA ILE A 209 -0.28 2.05 11.91
C ILE A 209 0.80 2.17 12.99
N ALA A 210 0.59 1.59 14.17
CA ALA A 210 1.57 1.61 15.25
C ALA A 210 2.89 0.92 14.87
N GLN A 211 2.84 -0.13 14.03
CA GLN A 211 4.01 -0.79 13.47
C GLN A 211 4.73 0.03 12.38
N GLY A 212 4.11 1.11 11.89
CA GLY A 212 4.70 2.02 10.90
C GLY A 212 4.19 1.82 9.48
N ALA A 213 3.03 1.20 9.24
CA ALA A 213 2.39 1.18 7.93
C ALA A 213 2.15 2.60 7.42
N SER A 214 2.40 2.85 6.14
CA SER A 214 2.14 4.14 5.50
C SER A 214 0.70 4.26 5.04
N MET A 215 0.16 3.18 4.47
CA MET A 215 -1.21 3.11 3.94
C MET A 215 -1.82 1.74 4.22
N LEU A 216 -3.09 1.73 4.52
CA LEU A 216 -3.89 0.52 4.75
C LEU A 216 -4.83 0.29 3.56
N VAL A 217 -4.97 -0.98 3.14
CA VAL A 217 -5.92 -1.37 2.10
C VAL A 217 -7.07 -2.13 2.75
N VAL A 218 -8.28 -1.58 2.63
CA VAL A 218 -9.49 -2.15 3.22
C VAL A 218 -10.52 -2.42 2.13
N GLY A 219 -10.96 -3.65 2.02
CA GLY A 219 -12.01 -4.09 1.07
C GLY A 219 -13.32 -4.40 1.80
N ARG A 220 -13.63 -5.70 1.94
CA ARG A 220 -14.90 -6.23 2.47
C ARG A 220 -15.44 -5.58 3.75
N PRO A 221 -14.62 -5.20 4.75
CA PRO A 221 -15.14 -4.47 5.90
C PRO A 221 -15.91 -3.20 5.55
N ILE A 222 -15.52 -2.51 4.49
CA ILE A 222 -16.20 -1.32 3.98
C ILE A 222 -17.23 -1.71 2.92
N THR A 223 -16.83 -2.50 1.91
CA THR A 223 -17.66 -2.76 0.72
C THR A 223 -18.91 -3.59 0.99
N ARG A 224 -18.95 -4.32 2.12
CA ARG A 224 -20.10 -5.14 2.57
C ARG A 224 -20.78 -4.57 3.82
N ALA A 225 -20.36 -3.40 4.30
CA ALA A 225 -21.01 -2.76 5.43
C ALA A 225 -22.42 -2.30 5.08
N ALA A 226 -23.32 -2.30 6.06
CA ALA A 226 -24.65 -1.72 5.90
C ALA A 226 -24.57 -0.19 5.64
N ASP A 227 -23.59 0.47 6.24
CA ASP A 227 -23.23 1.87 5.99
C ASP A 227 -21.73 1.94 5.71
N PRO A 228 -21.30 1.92 4.42
CA PRO A 228 -19.91 1.99 4.03
C PRO A 228 -19.22 3.29 4.48
N ALA A 229 -19.91 4.43 4.41
CA ALA A 229 -19.34 5.73 4.77
C ALA A 229 -19.07 5.81 6.28
N ALA A 230 -20.01 5.42 7.12
CA ALA A 230 -19.80 5.35 8.56
C ALA A 230 -18.67 4.39 8.94
N THR A 231 -18.58 3.23 8.27
CA THR A 231 -17.50 2.25 8.50
C THR A 231 -16.14 2.81 8.08
N ALA A 232 -16.04 3.44 6.94
CA ALA A 232 -14.82 4.09 6.48
C ALA A 232 -14.39 5.21 7.45
N GLN A 233 -15.32 6.03 7.93
CA GLN A 233 -15.06 7.08 8.91
C GLN A 233 -14.55 6.52 10.24
N ALA A 234 -15.11 5.41 10.71
CA ALA A 234 -14.63 4.74 11.93
C ALA A 234 -13.17 4.27 11.77
N ILE A 235 -12.81 3.69 10.62
CA ILE A 235 -11.43 3.26 10.31
C ILE A 235 -10.50 4.48 10.23
N LEU A 236 -10.92 5.59 9.62
CA LEU A 236 -10.14 6.83 9.57
C LEU A 236 -9.87 7.39 10.96
N ASN A 237 -10.85 7.33 11.87
CA ASN A 237 -10.69 7.74 13.26
C ASN A 237 -9.67 6.86 14.00
N GLU A 238 -9.70 5.53 13.78
CA GLU A 238 -8.69 4.62 14.33
C GLU A 238 -7.28 4.96 13.80
N ILE A 239 -7.14 5.23 12.50
CA ILE A 239 -5.88 5.63 11.85
C ILE A 239 -5.37 6.94 12.49
N ALA A 240 -6.23 7.96 12.64
CA ALA A 240 -5.87 9.23 13.23
C ALA A 240 -5.35 9.06 14.66
N GLN A 241 -6.08 8.32 15.49
CA GLN A 241 -5.70 8.06 16.89
C GLN A 241 -4.37 7.30 16.98
N ALA A 242 -4.20 6.25 16.17
CA ALA A 242 -2.96 5.46 16.15
C ALA A 242 -1.77 6.30 15.68
N THR A 243 -1.97 7.20 14.72
CA THR A 243 -0.94 8.12 14.23
C THR A 243 -0.50 9.07 15.33
N ALA A 244 -1.43 9.72 16.03
CA ALA A 244 -1.14 10.63 17.13
C ALA A 244 -0.40 9.92 18.28
N ASN A 245 -0.79 8.70 18.62
CA ASN A 245 -0.13 7.90 19.65
C ASN A 245 1.31 7.55 19.25
N ALA A 246 1.54 7.12 17.99
CA ALA A 246 2.87 6.78 17.48
C ALA A 246 3.82 8.01 17.46
N GLU A 247 3.32 9.18 17.09
CA GLU A 247 4.08 10.44 17.14
C GLU A 247 4.45 10.82 18.59
N SER A 248 3.51 10.74 19.52
CA SER A 248 3.74 11.01 20.94
C SER A 248 4.84 10.11 21.51
N ASP A 249 4.80 8.81 21.20
CA ASP A 249 5.79 7.85 21.69
C ASP A 249 7.16 8.07 21.05
N ARG A 250 7.20 8.47 19.77
CA ARG A 250 8.45 8.87 19.11
C ARG A 250 9.07 10.07 19.78
N LEU A 251 8.28 11.11 20.08
CA LEU A 251 8.75 12.32 20.79
C LEU A 251 9.28 11.99 22.17
N LYS A 252 8.57 11.16 22.96
CA LYS A 252 9.03 10.72 24.29
C LYS A 252 10.39 10.02 24.21
N LYS A 253 10.57 9.10 23.22
CA LYS A 253 11.85 8.40 23.01
C LYS A 253 12.99 9.34 22.64
N ILE A 254 12.73 10.38 21.83
CA ILE A 254 13.74 11.40 21.46
C ILE A 254 14.15 12.21 22.69
N VAL A 255 13.17 12.69 23.47
CA VAL A 255 13.43 13.46 24.72
C VAL A 255 14.21 12.63 25.73
N GLN A 256 13.82 11.36 25.93
CA GLN A 256 14.52 10.46 26.83
C GLN A 256 15.97 10.20 26.40
N LYS A 257 16.21 10.02 25.10
CA LYS A 257 17.56 9.82 24.54
C LYS A 257 18.41 11.08 24.65
N ALA A 258 17.84 12.27 24.43
CA ALA A 258 18.51 13.55 24.62
C ALA A 258 18.81 13.83 26.10
N GLY A 259 17.89 13.52 27.02
CA GLY A 259 18.10 13.66 28.48
C GLY A 259 19.20 12.77 29.04
N VAL A 260 19.37 11.55 28.51
CA VAL A 260 20.48 10.65 28.89
C VAL A 260 21.84 11.20 28.43
N LEU A 261 21.91 11.87 27.29
CA LEU A 261 23.13 12.54 26.83
C LEU A 261 23.59 13.69 27.75
N PHE A 262 22.67 14.44 28.35
CA PHE A 262 22.97 15.53 29.30
C PHE A 262 23.46 15.03 30.67
N ILE A 263 23.18 13.82 31.07
CA ILE A 263 23.59 13.22 32.35
C ILE A 263 24.96 12.56 32.24
N SER A 264 25.41 12.18 31.05
CA SER A 264 26.70 11.53 30.78
C SER A 264 27.89 12.50 30.69
N GLU A 265 27.69 13.80 30.65
CA GLU A 265 28.73 14.83 30.56
C GLU A 265 28.98 15.62 31.90
N LYS A 266 28.53 15.09 33.02
CA LYS A 266 28.87 15.54 34.38
C LYS A 266 29.58 14.41 35.11
#